data_13e7dde83c41ce201a355e642e50cdc7
#
_entry.id   13e7dde83c41ce201a355e642e50cdc7
#
_cell.length_a   1.000
_cell.length_b   1.000
_cell.length_c   1.000
_cell.angle_alpha   90.00
_cell.angle_beta   90.00
_cell.angle_gamma   90.00
#
_symmetry.space_group_name_H-M   'P 1'
#
loop_
_entity.id
_entity.type
_entity.pdbx_description
1 polymer ?
#
loop_
_entity_poly.entity_id
_entity_poly.type
_entity_poly.pdbx_seq_one_letter_code
_entity_poly.pdbx_strand_id
1 'polypeptide(L)'
;MPEVAYPEQQDAVSAKGFIYCYVGSVLLLIFSLVLVQKPEWFGITDPTFAPRITFALVGVWWFGFAQITYKRLPKNELNQKSDKEYIWNGFLELKSVFKSLNSQSHLKYFLMAFFFLSVGVQTIILMAGIFGSEELGLPTFNLILTILIVQIVAIFGAYLFSKLSERIGNISTLKITLCIWGLVCFIAFVLDKDQPNVDNYFYTMGIVLGFVLGATQSLTRSTYSKLLPETQDHATYFSFYDVTEKIAIVLGMIVFGLLIAITGSMQYSVLALAGFFFMAFLCLFKLKRTKYVR
;
A
#
# COMPACT_ATOMS: atom_id res chain seq x y z
N MET A 1 -10.21 7.17 -11.54
CA MET A 1 -9.35 8.34 -11.51
C MET A 1 -9.35 9.10 -12.83
N PRO A 2 -9.09 8.51 -13.99
CA PRO A 2 -9.14 9.22 -15.27
C PRO A 2 -10.49 9.92 -15.54
N GLU A 3 -11.58 9.39 -15.03
CA GLU A 3 -12.94 9.92 -15.24
C GLU A 3 -13.29 11.12 -14.35
N VAL A 4 -12.54 11.37 -13.28
CA VAL A 4 -12.87 12.40 -12.27
C VAL A 4 -11.81 13.48 -12.13
N ALA A 5 -10.65 13.35 -12.77
CA ALA A 5 -9.53 14.27 -12.64
C ALA A 5 -8.69 14.36 -13.92
N TYR A 6 -8.31 15.57 -14.30
CA TYR A 6 -7.33 15.80 -15.37
C TYR A 6 -5.96 15.25 -14.97
N PRO A 7 -5.10 14.84 -15.94
CA PRO A 7 -3.79 14.24 -15.65
C PRO A 7 -2.94 15.05 -14.66
N GLU A 8 -2.99 16.38 -14.73
CA GLU A 8 -2.25 17.28 -13.84
C GLU A 8 -2.75 17.26 -12.39
N GLN A 9 -4.02 16.89 -12.18
CA GLN A 9 -4.67 16.85 -10.86
C GLN A 9 -4.62 15.46 -10.22
N GLN A 10 -4.26 14.43 -10.95
CA GLN A 10 -4.36 13.05 -10.49
C GLN A 10 -3.49 12.75 -9.28
N ASP A 11 -2.30 13.37 -9.16
CA ASP A 11 -1.44 13.19 -7.98
C ASP A 11 -2.10 13.76 -6.72
N ALA A 12 -2.65 14.97 -6.80
CA ALA A 12 -3.35 15.60 -5.69
C ALA A 12 -4.63 14.86 -5.29
N VAL A 13 -5.39 14.35 -6.27
CA VAL A 13 -6.61 13.58 -6.02
C VAL A 13 -6.28 12.23 -5.40
N SER A 14 -5.24 11.55 -5.90
CA SER A 14 -4.75 10.30 -5.31
C SER A 14 -4.30 10.49 -3.87
N ALA A 15 -3.47 11.50 -3.62
CA ALA A 15 -2.99 11.83 -2.27
C ALA A 15 -4.15 12.13 -1.32
N LYS A 16 -5.14 12.94 -1.71
CA LYS A 16 -6.34 13.21 -0.91
C LYS A 16 -7.11 11.93 -0.59
N GLY A 17 -7.27 11.02 -1.55
CA GLY A 17 -7.93 9.74 -1.33
C GLY A 17 -7.23 8.93 -0.23
N PHE A 18 -5.91 8.77 -0.31
CA PHE A 18 -5.15 8.06 0.72
C PHE A 18 -5.13 8.78 2.06
N ILE A 19 -5.05 10.12 2.08
CA ILE A 19 -5.15 10.91 3.31
C ILE A 19 -6.48 10.63 4.03
N TYR A 20 -7.61 10.66 3.33
CA TYR A 20 -8.90 10.34 3.93
C TYR A 20 -8.99 8.90 4.42
N CYS A 21 -8.40 7.94 3.69
CA CYS A 21 -8.31 6.55 4.15
C CYS A 21 -7.51 6.45 5.46
N TYR A 22 -6.34 7.09 5.54
CA TYR A 22 -5.53 7.08 6.77
C TYR A 22 -6.23 7.77 7.93
N VAL A 23 -6.87 8.93 7.72
CA VAL A 23 -7.64 9.62 8.75
C VAL A 23 -8.76 8.71 9.28
N GLY A 24 -9.53 8.07 8.40
CA GLY A 24 -10.58 7.14 8.79
C GLY A 24 -10.03 5.94 9.59
N SER A 25 -8.91 5.37 9.16
CA SER A 25 -8.22 4.26 9.85
C SER A 25 -7.70 4.67 11.23
N VAL A 26 -7.07 5.84 11.35
CA VAL A 26 -6.54 6.37 12.61
C VAL A 26 -7.66 6.59 13.63
N LEU A 27 -8.77 7.20 13.21
CA LEU A 27 -9.92 7.43 14.10
C LEU A 27 -10.48 6.12 14.65
N LEU A 28 -10.68 5.12 13.77
CA LEU A 28 -11.19 3.82 14.19
C LEU A 28 -10.18 3.06 15.06
N LEU A 29 -8.88 3.15 14.74
CA LEU A 29 -7.82 2.51 15.51
C LEU A 29 -7.70 3.10 16.91
N ILE A 30 -7.75 4.44 17.07
CA ILE A 30 -7.74 5.10 18.37
C ILE A 30 -8.95 4.68 19.21
N PHE A 31 -10.15 4.70 18.60
CA PHE A 31 -11.35 4.25 19.28
C PHE A 31 -11.25 2.79 19.74
N SER A 32 -10.78 1.91 18.86
CA SER A 32 -10.56 0.49 19.14
C SER A 32 -9.54 0.27 20.25
N LEU A 33 -8.45 1.06 20.24
CA LEU A 33 -7.42 1.01 21.28
C LEU A 33 -7.99 1.40 22.65
N VAL A 34 -8.77 2.48 22.72
CA VAL A 34 -9.43 2.91 23.96
C VAL A 34 -10.40 1.84 24.45
N LEU A 35 -11.19 1.24 23.55
CA LEU A 35 -12.14 0.18 23.88
C LEU A 35 -11.45 -1.07 24.48
N VAL A 36 -10.30 -1.46 23.93
CA VAL A 36 -9.54 -2.62 24.39
C VAL A 36 -8.76 -2.33 25.67
N GLN A 37 -8.22 -1.11 25.83
CA GLN A 37 -7.42 -0.71 26.99
C GLN A 37 -8.27 -0.36 28.22
N LYS A 38 -9.48 0.14 28.00
CA LYS A 38 -10.41 0.59 29.04
C LYS A 38 -11.82 0.06 28.81
N PRO A 39 -12.02 -1.28 28.80
CA PRO A 39 -13.32 -1.89 28.53
C PRO A 39 -14.37 -1.48 29.56
N GLU A 40 -13.95 -1.19 30.80
CA GLU A 40 -14.82 -0.75 31.89
C GLU A 40 -15.58 0.54 31.55
N TRP A 41 -14.99 1.47 30.80
CA TRP A 41 -15.65 2.71 30.38
C TRP A 41 -16.87 2.47 29.48
N PHE A 42 -16.93 1.31 28.87
CA PHE A 42 -18.01 0.89 27.98
C PHE A 42 -18.92 -0.17 28.60
N GLY A 43 -18.77 -0.41 29.92
CA GLY A 43 -19.56 -1.41 30.66
C GLY A 43 -19.24 -2.86 30.28
N ILE A 44 -18.06 -3.10 29.69
CA ILE A 44 -17.61 -4.44 29.30
C ILE A 44 -16.85 -5.06 30.48
N THR A 45 -17.41 -6.13 31.04
CA THR A 45 -16.82 -6.88 32.16
C THR A 45 -15.84 -7.96 31.72
N ASP A 46 -16.05 -8.54 30.52
CA ASP A 46 -15.17 -9.56 29.95
C ASP A 46 -14.18 -8.92 28.98
N PRO A 47 -12.87 -8.91 29.30
CA PRO A 47 -11.84 -8.33 28.43
C PRO A 47 -11.78 -8.94 27.02
N THR A 48 -12.23 -10.20 26.86
CA THR A 48 -12.22 -10.89 25.57
C THR A 48 -13.30 -10.37 24.61
N PHE A 49 -14.29 -9.65 25.13
CA PHE A 49 -15.41 -9.12 24.35
C PHE A 49 -15.04 -7.82 23.62
N ALA A 50 -14.13 -7.01 24.17
CA ALA A 50 -13.70 -5.76 23.58
C ALA A 50 -13.07 -5.93 22.18
N PRO A 51 -12.12 -6.87 21.93
CA PRO A 51 -11.62 -7.15 20.58
C PRO A 51 -12.70 -7.61 19.60
N ARG A 52 -13.69 -8.40 20.06
CA ARG A 52 -14.79 -8.85 19.21
C ARG A 52 -15.67 -7.69 18.74
N ILE A 53 -15.97 -6.74 19.63
CA ILE A 53 -16.69 -5.50 19.26
C ILE A 53 -15.89 -4.70 18.25
N THR A 54 -14.57 -4.61 18.42
CA THR A 54 -13.69 -3.91 17.48
C THR A 54 -13.80 -4.48 16.06
N PHE A 55 -13.81 -5.79 15.90
CA PHE A 55 -14.02 -6.42 14.56
C PHE A 55 -15.39 -6.09 13.98
N ALA A 56 -16.46 -6.12 14.79
CA ALA A 56 -17.79 -5.74 14.34
C ALA A 56 -17.86 -4.26 13.92
N LEU A 57 -17.20 -3.38 14.69
CA LEU A 57 -17.11 -1.95 14.38
C LEU A 57 -16.40 -1.68 13.05
N VAL A 58 -15.33 -2.41 12.73
CA VAL A 58 -14.66 -2.31 11.42
C VAL A 58 -15.65 -2.61 10.29
N GLY A 59 -16.47 -3.66 10.43
CA GLY A 59 -17.50 -3.99 9.45
C GLY A 59 -18.55 -2.88 9.28
N VAL A 60 -19.07 -2.36 10.39
CA VAL A 60 -20.08 -1.27 10.39
C VAL A 60 -19.49 0.01 9.79
N TRP A 61 -18.25 0.35 10.16
CA TRP A 61 -17.53 1.51 9.63
C TRP A 61 -17.37 1.43 8.12
N TRP A 62 -16.88 0.28 7.65
CA TRP A 62 -16.67 0.06 6.21
C TRP A 62 -17.98 0.10 5.43
N PHE A 63 -19.01 -0.58 5.92
CA PHE A 63 -20.34 -0.58 5.30
C PHE A 63 -20.93 0.84 5.24
N GLY A 64 -20.85 1.59 6.35
CA GLY A 64 -21.40 2.94 6.44
C GLY A 64 -20.77 3.90 5.43
N PHE A 65 -19.43 3.94 5.36
CA PHE A 65 -18.73 4.79 4.40
C PHE A 65 -18.90 4.35 2.95
N ALA A 66 -19.02 3.04 2.68
CA ALA A 66 -19.30 2.53 1.36
C ALA A 66 -20.64 3.07 0.80
N GLN A 67 -21.67 3.26 1.65
CA GLN A 67 -22.96 3.80 1.21
C GLN A 67 -22.85 5.23 0.67
N ILE A 68 -21.94 6.05 1.25
CA ILE A 68 -21.68 7.40 0.75
C ILE A 68 -21.11 7.36 -0.67
N THR A 69 -20.18 6.45 -0.91
CA THR A 69 -19.57 6.23 -2.22
C THR A 69 -20.62 5.78 -3.24
N TYR A 70 -21.42 4.76 -2.92
CA TYR A 70 -22.47 4.24 -3.83
C TYR A 70 -23.51 5.30 -4.20
N LYS A 71 -23.87 6.19 -3.27
CA LYS A 71 -24.82 7.28 -3.55
C LYS A 71 -24.26 8.37 -4.44
N ARG A 72 -22.92 8.53 -4.49
CA ARG A 72 -22.25 9.63 -5.20
C ARG A 72 -21.59 9.21 -6.51
N LEU A 73 -21.41 7.93 -6.74
CA LEU A 73 -20.90 7.44 -8.02
C LEU A 73 -21.92 7.71 -9.13
N PRO A 74 -21.47 8.15 -10.32
CA PRO A 74 -22.34 8.26 -11.48
C PRO A 74 -22.91 6.87 -11.79
N LYS A 75 -24.20 6.84 -12.16
CA LYS A 75 -24.85 5.59 -12.58
C LYS A 75 -24.19 5.13 -13.87
N ASN A 76 -23.83 3.86 -13.92
CA ASN A 76 -23.29 3.26 -15.13
C ASN A 76 -24.42 3.18 -16.18
N GLU A 77 -24.29 3.95 -17.25
CA GLU A 77 -25.26 3.98 -18.36
C GLU A 77 -25.14 2.76 -19.30
N LEU A 78 -24.08 1.96 -19.10
CA LEU A 78 -23.88 0.73 -19.85
C LEU A 78 -24.85 -0.35 -19.33
N ASN A 79 -26.00 -0.46 -20.00
CA ASN A 79 -26.97 -1.57 -19.83
C ASN A 79 -26.36 -2.90 -20.35
N GLN A 80 -25.22 -3.30 -19.83
CA GLN A 80 -24.67 -4.62 -20.11
C GLN A 80 -25.50 -5.65 -19.33
N LYS A 81 -26.28 -6.45 -20.06
CA LYS A 81 -26.93 -7.62 -19.50
C LYS A 81 -25.85 -8.53 -18.90
N SER A 82 -26.02 -8.89 -17.64
CA SER A 82 -25.17 -9.86 -16.95
C SER A 82 -25.28 -11.21 -17.68
N ASP A 83 -24.27 -11.55 -18.48
CA ASP A 83 -24.18 -12.87 -19.08
C ASP A 83 -23.80 -13.91 -18.02
N LYS A 84 -24.26 -15.15 -18.18
CA LYS A 84 -23.98 -16.26 -17.26
C LYS A 84 -22.47 -16.62 -17.17
N GLU A 85 -21.65 -16.11 -18.08
CA GLU A 85 -20.20 -16.33 -18.15
C GLU A 85 -19.36 -15.18 -17.58
N TYR A 86 -19.92 -14.40 -16.68
CA TYR A 86 -19.30 -13.17 -16.13
C TYR A 86 -17.85 -13.36 -15.63
N ILE A 87 -17.57 -14.49 -14.94
CA ILE A 87 -16.22 -14.78 -14.40
C ILE A 87 -15.21 -15.06 -15.52
N TRP A 88 -15.59 -15.82 -16.54
CA TRP A 88 -14.72 -16.12 -17.68
C TRP A 88 -14.44 -14.89 -18.53
N ASN A 89 -15.44 -14.03 -18.72
CA ASN A 89 -15.28 -12.77 -19.43
C ASN A 89 -14.28 -11.87 -18.75
N GLY A 90 -14.34 -11.71 -17.41
CA GLY A 90 -13.35 -10.97 -16.64
C GLY A 90 -11.92 -11.52 -16.80
N PHE A 91 -11.75 -12.83 -16.79
CA PHE A 91 -10.44 -13.45 -17.05
C PHE A 91 -9.92 -13.19 -18.49
N LEU A 92 -10.81 -13.27 -19.48
CA LEU A 92 -10.46 -12.99 -20.89
C LEU A 92 -10.10 -11.52 -21.09
N GLU A 93 -10.78 -10.59 -20.42
CA GLU A 93 -10.47 -9.17 -20.42
C GLU A 93 -9.08 -8.90 -19.83
N LEU A 94 -8.76 -9.46 -18.65
CA LEU A 94 -7.43 -9.36 -18.05
C LEU A 94 -6.33 -9.93 -18.97
N LYS A 95 -6.60 -11.07 -19.64
CA LYS A 95 -5.68 -11.65 -20.62
C LYS A 95 -5.49 -10.75 -21.85
N SER A 96 -6.54 -10.03 -22.25
CA SER A 96 -6.46 -9.05 -23.34
C SER A 96 -5.56 -7.88 -22.95
N VAL A 97 -5.74 -7.32 -21.74
CA VAL A 97 -4.84 -6.28 -21.19
C VAL A 97 -3.40 -6.77 -21.16
N PHE A 98 -3.15 -7.98 -20.65
CA PHE A 98 -1.80 -8.55 -20.63
C PHE A 98 -1.15 -8.63 -22.01
N LYS A 99 -1.90 -9.02 -23.05
CA LYS A 99 -1.42 -9.06 -24.42
C LYS A 99 -1.14 -7.65 -24.96
N SER A 100 -1.98 -6.67 -24.64
CA SER A 100 -1.82 -5.28 -25.10
C SER A 100 -0.58 -4.60 -24.51
N LEU A 101 -0.05 -5.06 -23.37
CA LEU A 101 1.17 -4.54 -22.76
C LEU A 101 2.41 -4.67 -23.67
N ASN A 102 2.42 -5.62 -24.62
CA ASN A 102 3.54 -5.77 -25.54
C ASN A 102 3.68 -4.56 -26.50
N SER A 103 2.57 -3.91 -26.84
CA SER A 103 2.55 -2.68 -27.64
C SER A 103 2.74 -1.40 -26.81
N GLN A 104 2.55 -1.49 -25.48
CA GLN A 104 2.56 -0.37 -24.54
C GLN A 104 3.79 -0.43 -23.62
N SER A 105 4.97 -0.18 -24.16
CA SER A 105 6.23 -0.37 -23.44
C SER A 105 6.33 0.43 -22.14
N HIS A 106 5.80 1.66 -22.08
CA HIS A 106 5.80 2.47 -20.85
C HIS A 106 4.95 1.85 -19.76
N LEU A 107 3.73 1.45 -20.06
CA LEU A 107 2.83 0.80 -19.12
C LEU A 107 3.39 -0.53 -18.63
N LYS A 108 3.98 -1.31 -19.53
CA LYS A 108 4.63 -2.60 -19.23
C LYS A 108 5.76 -2.44 -18.22
N TYR A 109 6.73 -1.53 -18.47
CA TYR A 109 7.85 -1.32 -17.56
C TYR A 109 7.40 -0.73 -16.21
N PHE A 110 6.36 0.11 -16.22
CA PHE A 110 5.78 0.62 -14.98
C PHE A 110 5.12 -0.49 -14.17
N LEU A 111 4.31 -1.36 -14.79
CA LEU A 111 3.68 -2.49 -14.10
C LEU A 111 4.70 -3.50 -13.57
N MET A 112 5.81 -3.73 -14.28
CA MET A 112 6.92 -4.53 -13.76
C MET A 112 7.57 -3.88 -12.53
N ALA A 113 7.81 -2.56 -12.58
CA ALA A 113 8.32 -1.82 -11.43
C ALA A 113 7.33 -1.86 -10.25
N PHE A 114 6.04 -1.67 -10.53
CA PHE A 114 4.98 -1.75 -9.53
C PHE A 114 4.86 -3.13 -8.91
N PHE A 115 4.99 -4.20 -9.70
CA PHE A 115 5.00 -5.57 -9.20
C PHE A 115 6.11 -5.79 -8.18
N PHE A 116 7.37 -5.47 -8.52
CA PHE A 116 8.50 -5.62 -7.60
C PHE A 116 8.38 -4.71 -6.38
N LEU A 117 7.94 -3.47 -6.56
CA LEU A 117 7.66 -2.55 -5.48
C LEU A 117 6.60 -3.11 -4.52
N SER A 118 5.51 -3.65 -5.07
CA SER A 118 4.42 -4.22 -4.28
C SER A 118 4.85 -5.47 -3.52
N VAL A 119 5.72 -6.33 -4.10
CA VAL A 119 6.32 -7.47 -3.37
C VAL A 119 6.98 -6.97 -2.08
N GLY A 120 7.82 -5.93 -2.16
CA GLY A 120 8.51 -5.40 -0.98
C GLY A 120 7.57 -4.70 0.00
N VAL A 121 6.80 -3.73 -0.48
CA VAL A 121 5.94 -2.87 0.37
C VAL A 121 4.88 -3.67 1.10
N GLN A 122 4.14 -4.53 0.41
CA GLN A 122 3.05 -5.29 1.02
C GLN A 122 3.58 -6.34 2.00
N THR A 123 4.73 -6.96 1.71
CA THR A 123 5.37 -7.89 2.65
C THR A 123 5.82 -7.16 3.91
N ILE A 124 6.43 -5.98 3.81
CA ILE A 124 6.81 -5.17 4.97
C ILE A 124 5.57 -4.82 5.80
N ILE A 125 4.48 -4.36 5.19
CA ILE A 125 3.25 -4.00 5.90
C ILE A 125 2.70 -5.19 6.71
N LEU A 126 2.69 -6.39 6.11
CA LEU A 126 2.16 -7.59 6.75
C LEU A 126 3.10 -8.15 7.82
N MET A 127 4.41 -8.04 7.61
CA MET A 127 5.41 -8.65 8.48
C MET A 127 5.96 -7.72 9.55
N ALA A 128 5.78 -6.40 9.45
CA ALA A 128 6.35 -5.43 10.40
C ALA A 128 5.92 -5.69 11.85
N GLY A 129 4.65 -6.05 12.08
CA GLY A 129 4.16 -6.39 13.41
C GLY A 129 4.79 -7.66 13.97
N ILE A 130 4.91 -8.71 13.14
CA ILE A 130 5.53 -9.99 13.51
C ILE A 130 7.03 -9.80 13.76
N PHE A 131 7.72 -9.03 12.90
CA PHE A 131 9.13 -8.66 13.09
C PHE A 131 9.36 -7.95 14.42
N GLY A 132 8.50 -6.98 14.77
CA GLY A 132 8.59 -6.29 16.04
C GLY A 132 8.35 -7.20 17.26
N SER A 133 7.41 -8.16 17.19
CA SER A 133 7.13 -9.09 18.29
C SER A 133 8.13 -10.23 18.40
N GLU A 134 8.46 -10.89 17.30
CA GLU A 134 9.26 -12.12 17.31
C GLU A 134 10.76 -11.86 17.28
N GLU A 135 11.21 -10.90 16.44
CA GLU A 135 12.64 -10.61 16.28
C GLU A 135 13.13 -9.61 17.34
N LEU A 136 12.34 -8.56 17.65
CA LEU A 136 12.74 -7.51 18.60
C LEU A 136 12.15 -7.68 20.00
N GLY A 137 11.21 -8.61 20.21
CA GLY A 137 10.58 -8.86 21.51
C GLY A 137 9.73 -7.70 22.05
N LEU A 138 9.21 -6.83 21.16
CA LEU A 138 8.45 -5.66 21.56
C LEU A 138 7.06 -6.01 22.10
N PRO A 139 6.60 -5.36 23.18
CA PRO A 139 5.26 -5.55 23.71
C PRO A 139 4.19 -5.09 22.69
N THR A 140 3.02 -5.73 22.72
CA THR A 140 1.91 -5.46 21.81
C THR A 140 1.50 -3.98 21.78
N PHE A 141 1.58 -3.29 22.90
CA PHE A 141 1.26 -1.86 22.97
C PHE A 141 2.18 -1.03 22.07
N ASN A 142 3.51 -1.30 22.08
CA ASN A 142 4.49 -0.59 21.26
C ASN A 142 4.26 -0.86 19.77
N LEU A 143 3.84 -2.07 19.41
CA LEU A 143 3.49 -2.42 18.03
C LEU A 143 2.27 -1.63 17.54
N ILE A 144 1.20 -1.58 18.35
CA ILE A 144 -0.02 -0.82 18.00
C ILE A 144 0.30 0.68 17.90
N LEU A 145 1.11 1.20 18.83
CA LEU A 145 1.54 2.60 18.80
C LEU A 145 2.35 2.89 17.52
N THR A 146 3.23 1.98 17.11
CA THR A 146 3.99 2.12 15.87
C THR A 146 3.07 2.13 14.65
N ILE A 147 2.07 1.25 14.59
CA ILE A 147 1.07 1.24 13.50
C ILE A 147 0.34 2.59 13.44
N LEU A 148 -0.02 3.14 14.59
CA LEU A 148 -0.68 4.46 14.69
C LEU A 148 0.24 5.56 14.15
N ILE A 149 1.51 5.57 14.57
CA ILE A 149 2.54 6.51 14.09
C ILE A 149 2.69 6.40 12.56
N VAL A 150 2.83 5.18 12.03
CA VAL A 150 2.93 4.92 10.59
C VAL A 150 1.76 5.54 9.84
N GLN A 151 0.52 5.34 10.29
CA GLN A 151 -0.66 5.86 9.61
C GLN A 151 -0.75 7.39 9.67
N ILE A 152 -0.44 8.01 10.82
CA ILE A 152 -0.44 9.47 10.96
C ILE A 152 0.63 10.08 10.05
N VAL A 153 1.83 9.52 10.07
CA VAL A 153 2.95 10.04 9.24
C VAL A 153 2.71 9.79 7.75
N ALA A 154 2.00 8.72 7.38
CA ALA A 154 1.62 8.44 5.99
C ALA A 154 0.73 9.54 5.38
N ILE A 155 -0.08 10.24 6.19
CA ILE A 155 -0.86 11.41 5.76
C ILE A 155 0.08 12.50 5.23
N PHE A 156 1.13 12.82 6.00
CA PHE A 156 2.11 13.83 5.61
C PHE A 156 2.95 13.37 4.42
N GLY A 157 3.32 12.09 4.40
CA GLY A 157 4.03 11.47 3.27
C GLY A 157 3.26 11.60 1.96
N ALA A 158 1.99 11.21 1.94
CA ALA A 158 1.14 11.32 0.75
C ALA A 158 1.04 12.76 0.26
N TYR A 159 0.87 13.74 1.16
CA TYR A 159 0.77 15.15 0.81
C TYR A 159 2.08 15.73 0.26
N LEU A 160 3.18 15.53 0.97
CA LEU A 160 4.47 16.13 0.62
C LEU A 160 5.04 15.56 -0.68
N PHE A 161 4.94 14.24 -0.87
CA PHE A 161 5.42 13.61 -2.09
C PHE A 161 4.52 13.85 -3.29
N SER A 162 3.21 14.06 -3.10
CA SER A 162 2.34 14.55 -4.18
C SER A 162 2.81 15.93 -4.68
N LYS A 163 3.14 16.86 -3.77
CA LYS A 163 3.71 18.15 -4.16
C LYS A 163 5.12 18.04 -4.76
N LEU A 164 5.92 17.11 -4.28
CA LEU A 164 7.24 16.86 -4.85
C LEU A 164 7.13 16.33 -6.29
N SER A 165 6.15 15.43 -6.54
CA SER A 165 5.93 14.88 -7.89
C SER A 165 5.49 15.93 -8.91
N GLU A 166 4.77 16.98 -8.48
CA GLU A 166 4.43 18.12 -9.33
C GLU A 166 5.69 18.87 -9.81
N ARG A 167 6.76 18.90 -8.99
CA ARG A 167 8.01 19.63 -9.30
C ARG A 167 9.01 18.82 -10.12
N ILE A 168 9.31 17.60 -9.68
CA ILE A 168 10.36 16.76 -10.26
C ILE A 168 9.85 15.59 -11.10
N GLY A 169 8.52 15.40 -11.12
CA GLY A 169 7.82 14.34 -11.85
C GLY A 169 7.65 13.05 -11.04
N ASN A 170 6.64 12.28 -11.41
CA ASN A 170 6.25 11.05 -10.71
C ASN A 170 7.35 9.99 -10.68
N ILE A 171 8.02 9.72 -11.82
CA ILE A 171 9.07 8.68 -11.91
C ILE A 171 10.27 9.03 -11.05
N SER A 172 10.71 10.29 -11.06
CA SER A 172 11.83 10.75 -10.23
C SER A 172 11.48 10.63 -8.74
N THR A 173 10.27 11.01 -8.38
CA THR A 173 9.77 10.90 -7.01
C THR A 173 9.66 9.45 -6.55
N LEU A 174 9.15 8.54 -7.40
CA LEU A 174 9.11 7.10 -7.10
C LEU A 174 10.51 6.48 -6.94
N LYS A 175 11.51 6.95 -7.69
CA LYS A 175 12.90 6.50 -7.48
C LYS A 175 13.43 6.90 -6.09
N ILE A 176 13.09 8.11 -5.63
CA ILE A 176 13.44 8.55 -4.26
C ILE A 176 12.75 7.66 -3.22
N THR A 177 11.46 7.35 -3.39
CA THR A 177 10.76 6.45 -2.45
C THR A 177 11.38 5.06 -2.40
N LEU A 178 11.83 4.52 -3.55
CA LEU A 178 12.51 3.22 -3.60
C LEU A 178 13.85 3.22 -2.86
N CYS A 179 14.63 4.32 -2.94
CA CYS A 179 15.85 4.47 -2.15
C CYS A 179 15.57 4.49 -0.64
N ILE A 180 14.50 5.19 -0.22
CA ILE A 180 14.09 5.23 1.19
C ILE A 180 13.61 3.84 1.65
N TRP A 181 12.86 3.08 0.83
CA TRP A 181 12.48 1.72 1.15
C TRP A 181 13.69 0.79 1.33
N GLY A 182 14.70 0.92 0.46
CA GLY A 182 15.98 0.19 0.62
C GLY A 182 16.69 0.53 1.92
N LEU A 183 16.69 1.82 2.31
CA LEU A 183 17.24 2.27 3.59
C LEU A 183 16.46 1.69 4.79
N VAL A 184 15.12 1.65 4.73
CA VAL A 184 14.28 1.03 5.77
C VAL A 184 14.63 -0.44 5.94
N CYS A 185 14.80 -1.19 4.84
CA CYS A 185 15.22 -2.59 4.90
C CYS A 185 16.61 -2.74 5.54
N PHE A 186 17.55 -1.86 5.21
CA PHE A 186 18.90 -1.89 5.78
C PHE A 186 18.89 -1.57 7.27
N ILE A 187 18.12 -0.55 7.71
CA ILE A 187 17.97 -0.23 9.13
C ILE A 187 17.35 -1.42 9.87
N ALA A 188 16.29 -2.03 9.35
CA ALA A 188 15.66 -3.18 9.96
C ALA A 188 16.61 -4.39 10.06
N PHE A 189 17.51 -4.58 9.09
CA PHE A 189 18.53 -5.63 9.11
C PHE A 189 19.55 -5.44 10.25
N VAL A 190 19.92 -4.19 10.58
CA VAL A 190 20.91 -3.86 11.63
C VAL A 190 20.27 -3.80 13.02
N LEU A 191 18.94 -3.73 13.10
CA LEU A 191 18.24 -3.62 14.37
C LEU A 191 18.32 -4.96 15.13
N ASP A 192 18.73 -4.90 16.40
CA ASP A 192 18.86 -6.06 17.28
C ASP A 192 18.08 -5.83 18.58
N LYS A 193 17.47 -6.90 19.12
CA LYS A 193 16.73 -6.89 20.38
C LYS A 193 17.57 -6.48 21.59
N ASP A 194 18.88 -6.77 21.53
CA ASP A 194 19.81 -6.48 22.63
C ASP A 194 20.30 -5.02 22.65
N GLN A 195 19.87 -4.21 21.66
CA GLN A 195 20.22 -2.79 21.62
C GLN A 195 19.44 -2.00 22.70
N PRO A 196 20.12 -1.09 23.41
CA PRO A 196 19.43 -0.22 24.36
C PRO A 196 18.42 0.68 23.61
N ASN A 197 17.20 0.82 24.17
CA ASN A 197 16.12 1.62 23.58
C ASN A 197 15.65 1.15 22.19
N VAL A 198 15.64 -0.15 21.94
CA VAL A 198 15.17 -0.74 20.67
C VAL A 198 13.77 -0.23 20.28
N ASP A 199 12.91 0.06 21.26
CA ASP A 199 11.58 0.66 21.06
C ASP A 199 11.66 1.98 20.29
N ASN A 200 12.58 2.87 20.68
CA ASN A 200 12.74 4.19 20.05
C ASN A 200 13.28 4.06 18.62
N TYR A 201 14.17 3.12 18.37
CA TYR A 201 14.63 2.84 17.00
C TYR A 201 13.50 2.29 16.13
N PHE A 202 12.66 1.41 16.69
CA PHE A 202 11.50 0.88 15.98
C PHE A 202 10.46 1.96 15.67
N TYR A 203 10.20 2.89 16.60
CA TYR A 203 9.33 4.05 16.35
C TYR A 203 9.91 4.97 15.28
N THR A 204 11.21 5.24 15.32
CA THR A 204 11.88 6.06 14.30
C THR A 204 11.81 5.41 12.93
N MET A 205 12.02 4.10 12.84
CA MET A 205 11.83 3.33 11.62
C MET A 205 10.36 3.41 11.15
N GLY A 206 9.39 3.31 12.06
CA GLY A 206 7.98 3.48 11.78
C GLY A 206 7.63 4.85 11.20
N ILE A 207 8.27 5.92 11.68
CA ILE A 207 8.11 7.28 11.11
C ILE A 207 8.59 7.30 9.65
N VAL A 208 9.80 6.81 9.38
CA VAL A 208 10.36 6.77 8.01
C VAL A 208 9.49 5.91 7.10
N LEU A 209 9.06 4.73 7.59
CA LEU A 209 8.19 3.80 6.89
C LEU A 209 6.84 4.45 6.56
N GLY A 210 6.20 5.10 7.53
CA GLY A 210 4.93 5.78 7.31
C GLY A 210 5.05 6.86 6.24
N PHE A 211 6.10 7.67 6.31
CA PHE A 211 6.35 8.74 5.37
C PHE A 211 6.48 8.23 3.92
N VAL A 212 7.25 7.17 3.71
CA VAL A 212 7.43 6.60 2.37
C VAL A 212 6.24 5.76 1.93
N LEU A 213 5.51 5.14 2.84
CA LEU A 213 4.32 4.34 2.53
C LEU A 213 3.20 5.19 1.91
N GLY A 214 2.85 6.31 2.56
CA GLY A 214 1.83 7.23 2.04
C GLY A 214 2.22 7.80 0.67
N ALA A 215 3.49 8.15 0.49
CA ALA A 215 4.05 8.58 -0.78
C ALA A 215 3.89 7.51 -1.88
N THR A 216 4.33 6.30 -1.58
CA THR A 216 4.36 5.19 -2.54
C THR A 216 2.96 4.84 -3.02
N GLN A 217 2.01 4.65 -2.09
CA GLN A 217 0.64 4.26 -2.44
C GLN A 217 -0.06 5.33 -3.29
N SER A 218 0.09 6.61 -2.94
CA SER A 218 -0.55 7.69 -3.69
C SER A 218 0.05 7.87 -5.09
N LEU A 219 1.38 7.81 -5.21
CA LEU A 219 2.09 8.03 -6.47
C LEU A 219 2.02 6.87 -7.44
N THR A 220 2.05 5.62 -6.97
CA THR A 220 1.92 4.46 -7.86
C THR A 220 0.57 4.47 -8.56
N ARG A 221 -0.50 4.77 -7.82
CA ARG A 221 -1.86 4.80 -8.37
C ARG A 221 -2.06 5.95 -9.35
N SER A 222 -1.56 7.15 -9.04
CA SER A 222 -1.67 8.30 -9.95
C SER A 222 -0.79 8.13 -11.18
N THR A 223 0.43 7.62 -11.03
CA THR A 223 1.32 7.36 -12.16
C THR A 223 0.75 6.32 -13.11
N TYR A 224 0.18 5.23 -12.56
CA TYR A 224 -0.52 4.24 -13.37
C TYR A 224 -1.66 4.87 -14.18
N SER A 225 -2.49 5.67 -13.52
CA SER A 225 -3.60 6.39 -14.16
C SER A 225 -3.14 7.27 -15.33
N LYS A 226 -2.01 7.97 -15.18
CA LYS A 226 -1.42 8.83 -16.22
C LYS A 226 -0.81 8.06 -17.39
N LEU A 227 -0.43 6.81 -17.18
CA LEU A 227 0.19 5.94 -18.19
C LEU A 227 -0.83 5.10 -18.96
N LEU A 228 -2.10 5.12 -18.55
CA LEU A 228 -3.14 4.38 -19.26
C LEU A 228 -3.28 4.90 -20.70
N PRO A 229 -3.54 4.00 -21.67
CA PRO A 229 -3.90 4.42 -23.02
C PRO A 229 -5.25 5.14 -23.03
N GLU A 230 -5.54 5.87 -24.09
CA GLU A 230 -6.87 6.41 -24.32
C GLU A 230 -7.85 5.23 -24.55
N THR A 231 -8.65 4.95 -23.54
CA THR A 231 -9.63 3.86 -23.54
C THR A 231 -10.87 4.27 -22.76
N GLN A 232 -12.01 3.69 -23.09
CA GLN A 232 -13.23 3.81 -22.29
C GLN A 232 -13.31 2.74 -21.18
N ASP A 233 -12.47 1.72 -21.25
CA ASP A 233 -12.43 0.60 -20.30
C ASP A 233 -11.34 0.77 -19.25
N HIS A 234 -11.45 1.83 -18.46
CA HIS A 234 -10.53 2.06 -17.34
C HIS A 234 -10.66 1.00 -16.25
N ALA A 235 -11.86 0.41 -16.09
CA ALA A 235 -12.13 -0.56 -15.04
C ALA A 235 -11.28 -1.82 -15.17
N THR A 236 -11.19 -2.40 -16.38
CA THR A 236 -10.38 -3.59 -16.63
C THR A 236 -8.88 -3.34 -16.41
N TYR A 237 -8.37 -2.16 -16.80
CA TYR A 237 -6.98 -1.81 -16.52
C TYR A 237 -6.69 -1.67 -15.02
N PHE A 238 -7.58 -1.03 -14.24
CA PHE A 238 -7.41 -0.95 -12.78
C PHE A 238 -7.57 -2.31 -12.11
N SER A 239 -8.45 -3.18 -12.60
CA SER A 239 -8.54 -4.58 -12.13
C SER A 239 -7.23 -5.34 -12.38
N PHE A 240 -6.57 -5.12 -13.53
CA PHE A 240 -5.26 -5.70 -13.82
C PHE A 240 -4.16 -5.20 -12.86
N TYR A 241 -4.20 -3.91 -12.51
CA TYR A 241 -3.32 -3.32 -11.50
C TYR A 241 -3.52 -3.99 -10.13
N ASP A 242 -4.77 -4.14 -9.69
CA ASP A 242 -5.09 -4.77 -8.41
C ASP A 242 -4.70 -6.26 -8.38
N VAL A 243 -4.92 -7.00 -9.48
CA VAL A 243 -4.48 -8.40 -9.61
C VAL A 243 -2.94 -8.50 -9.55
N THR A 244 -2.23 -7.58 -10.19
CA THR A 244 -0.76 -7.51 -10.13
C THR A 244 -0.28 -7.34 -8.70
N GLU A 245 -0.93 -6.47 -7.91
CA GLU A 245 -0.64 -6.29 -6.49
C GLU A 245 -0.90 -7.55 -5.68
N LYS A 246 -2.04 -8.24 -5.89
CA LYS A 246 -2.37 -9.47 -5.16
C LYS A 246 -1.38 -10.60 -5.43
N ILE A 247 -0.95 -10.77 -6.69
CA ILE A 247 0.09 -11.74 -7.03
C ILE A 247 1.43 -11.38 -6.35
N ALA A 248 1.76 -10.09 -6.31
CA ALA A 248 2.96 -9.60 -5.63
C ALA A 248 2.95 -9.91 -4.12
N ILE A 249 1.81 -9.74 -3.45
CA ILE A 249 1.64 -10.10 -2.03
C ILE A 249 1.94 -11.59 -1.81
N VAL A 250 1.34 -12.47 -2.61
CA VAL A 250 1.54 -13.92 -2.49
C VAL A 250 3.00 -14.29 -2.68
N LEU A 251 3.64 -13.75 -3.72
CA LEU A 251 5.06 -14.02 -3.99
C LEU A 251 5.95 -13.51 -2.85
N GLY A 252 5.68 -12.29 -2.35
CA GLY A 252 6.45 -11.69 -1.27
C GLY A 252 6.39 -12.52 0.00
N MET A 253 5.20 -12.99 0.38
CA MET A 253 5.01 -13.85 1.55
C MET A 253 5.72 -15.20 1.40
N ILE A 254 5.65 -15.83 0.22
CA ILE A 254 6.35 -17.08 -0.05
C ILE A 254 7.87 -16.88 0.06
N VAL A 255 8.42 -15.86 -0.60
CA VAL A 255 9.87 -15.61 -0.57
C VAL A 255 10.34 -15.29 0.85
N PHE A 256 9.59 -14.44 1.57
CA PHE A 256 9.91 -14.07 2.95
C PHE A 256 9.91 -15.29 3.87
N GLY A 257 8.86 -16.13 3.81
CA GLY A 257 8.77 -17.35 4.61
C GLY A 257 9.85 -18.41 4.28
N LEU A 258 10.16 -18.58 2.99
CA LEU A 258 11.24 -19.47 2.57
C LEU A 258 12.61 -19.01 3.09
N LEU A 259 12.88 -17.71 3.07
CA LEU A 259 14.13 -17.16 3.59
C LEU A 259 14.24 -17.34 5.11
N ILE A 260 13.16 -17.16 5.86
CA ILE A 260 13.14 -17.50 7.29
C ILE A 260 13.45 -18.96 7.51
N ALA A 261 12.82 -19.86 6.75
CA ALA A 261 13.03 -21.29 6.88
C ALA A 261 14.49 -21.73 6.60
N ILE A 262 15.18 -21.03 5.69
CA ILE A 262 16.57 -21.30 5.32
C ILE A 262 17.57 -20.66 6.28
N THR A 263 17.33 -19.39 6.67
CA THR A 263 18.30 -18.58 7.43
C THR A 263 18.05 -18.60 8.94
N GLY A 264 16.85 -18.96 9.37
CA GLY A 264 16.44 -18.91 10.78
C GLY A 264 16.22 -17.50 11.34
N SER A 265 16.29 -16.43 10.52
CA SER A 265 16.19 -15.04 10.95
C SER A 265 15.32 -14.21 10.00
N MET A 266 14.46 -13.36 10.58
CA MET A 266 13.65 -12.41 9.81
C MET A 266 14.49 -11.27 9.23
N GLN A 267 15.61 -10.91 9.84
CA GLN A 267 16.48 -9.81 9.39
C GLN A 267 16.99 -10.06 7.97
N TYR A 268 17.46 -11.30 7.65
CA TYR A 268 17.88 -11.64 6.28
C TYR A 268 16.72 -11.60 5.29
N SER A 269 15.52 -11.99 5.72
CA SER A 269 14.33 -11.91 4.87
C SER A 269 13.96 -10.47 4.54
N VAL A 270 14.05 -9.56 5.52
CA VAL A 270 13.82 -8.12 5.30
C VAL A 270 14.88 -7.54 4.38
N LEU A 271 16.15 -7.89 4.54
CA LEU A 271 17.22 -7.43 3.66
C LEU A 271 17.01 -7.88 2.21
N ALA A 272 16.51 -9.10 2.00
CA ALA A 272 16.20 -9.60 0.65
C ALA A 272 15.10 -8.78 -0.05
N LEU A 273 14.18 -8.15 0.71
CA LEU A 273 13.18 -7.24 0.13
C LEU A 273 13.83 -6.01 -0.52
N ALA A 274 14.99 -5.56 -0.05
CA ALA A 274 15.77 -4.51 -0.70
C ALA A 274 16.14 -4.88 -2.15
N GLY A 275 16.34 -6.15 -2.45
CA GLY A 275 16.57 -6.64 -3.82
C GLY A 275 15.36 -6.40 -4.73
N PHE A 276 14.15 -6.57 -4.23
CA PHE A 276 12.93 -6.26 -5.00
C PHE A 276 12.78 -4.75 -5.25
N PHE A 277 13.09 -3.89 -4.27
CA PHE A 277 13.11 -2.45 -4.48
C PHE A 277 14.18 -2.03 -5.49
N PHE A 278 15.33 -2.69 -5.49
CA PHE A 278 16.37 -2.47 -6.50
C PHE A 278 15.90 -2.89 -7.91
N MET A 279 15.21 -4.03 -8.04
CA MET A 279 14.63 -4.45 -9.32
C MET A 279 13.56 -3.47 -9.81
N ALA A 280 12.69 -2.98 -8.91
CA ALA A 280 11.73 -1.93 -9.24
C ALA A 280 12.41 -0.66 -9.73
N PHE A 281 13.49 -0.25 -9.06
CA PHE A 281 14.30 0.91 -9.44
C PHE A 281 14.89 0.77 -10.85
N LEU A 282 15.45 -0.40 -11.19
CA LEU A 282 15.98 -0.70 -12.54
C LEU A 282 14.89 -0.64 -13.61
N CYS A 283 13.68 -1.15 -13.30
CA CYS A 283 12.55 -1.07 -14.22
C CYS A 283 12.13 0.39 -14.49
N LEU A 284 12.16 1.27 -13.47
CA LEU A 284 11.85 2.69 -13.64
C LEU A 284 12.90 3.45 -14.48
N PHE A 285 14.13 2.97 -14.62
CA PHE A 285 15.10 3.58 -15.52
C PHE A 285 14.79 3.37 -17.00
N LYS A 286 14.11 2.26 -17.34
CA LYS A 286 13.70 1.97 -18.72
C LYS A 286 12.50 2.83 -19.17
N LEU A 287 11.83 3.53 -18.24
CA LEU A 287 10.76 4.46 -18.57
C LEU A 287 11.34 5.76 -19.14
N LYS A 288 11.08 6.02 -20.42
CA LYS A 288 11.37 7.32 -21.02
C LYS A 288 10.39 8.36 -20.47
N ARG A 289 10.86 9.61 -20.37
CA ARG A 289 10.00 10.73 -19.96
C ARG A 289 8.87 10.92 -20.98
N THR A 290 7.64 10.93 -20.51
CA THR A 290 6.46 11.23 -21.32
C THR A 290 5.87 12.59 -20.91
N LYS A 291 4.98 13.15 -21.72
CA LYS A 291 4.40 14.50 -21.51
C LYS A 291 3.77 14.65 -20.12
N TYR A 292 3.12 13.60 -19.59
CA TYR A 292 2.37 13.62 -18.31
C TYR A 292 3.10 12.94 -17.16
N VAL A 293 4.20 12.22 -17.44
CA VAL A 293 4.97 11.47 -16.43
C VAL A 293 6.44 11.83 -16.63
N ARG A 294 6.85 12.91 -15.98
CA ARG A 294 8.24 13.39 -16.00
C ARG A 294 9.10 12.65 -14.98
#